data_b36db4761790e798452476f8bb8f2a26
#
_entry.id   b36db4761790e798452476f8bb8f2a26
#
_cell.length_a   1.000
_cell.length_b   1.000
_cell.length_c   1.000
_cell.angle_alpha   90.00
_cell.angle_beta   90.00
_cell.angle_gamma   90.00
#
_symmetry.space_group_name_H-M   'P 1'
#
loop_
_entity.id
_entity.type
_entity.pdbx_description
1 polymer ?
#
loop_
_entity_poly.entity_id
_entity_poly.type
_entity_poly.pdbx_seq_one_letter_code
_entity_poly.pdbx_strand_id
1 'polypeptide(L)'
;RDAEGVHVSNSCDSPILSSDSEAWAENIRREFPILDQEVRGKPLVFLDSAASSQRPRSVIDAVTWYEEHDHANVHRGVHTLSQRATDAFEGAREKVRGFINAESTSEIIFVRGTTEGINLVASSFGQKFIGEGDEIIISHMEHHANIVPWQMLCERNKAVLRVIPMDERG
;
A
#
# COMPACT_ATOMS: atom_id res chain seq x y z
N ARG A 1 -49.00 26.65 24.95
CA ARG A 1 -48.82 26.13 23.56
C ARG A 1 -47.64 25.22 23.59
N ASP A 2 -47.94 23.96 23.38
CA ASP A 2 -47.14 22.81 23.69
C ASP A 2 -45.97 22.64 22.72
N ALA A 3 -44.76 22.40 23.27
CA ALA A 3 -43.60 22.01 22.51
C ALA A 3 -43.62 20.49 22.34
N GLU A 4 -43.95 20.01 21.15
CA GLU A 4 -43.84 18.61 20.79
C GLU A 4 -42.38 18.22 20.68
N GLY A 5 -41.96 17.27 21.52
CA GLY A 5 -40.65 16.69 21.49
C GLY A 5 -40.47 15.81 20.26
N VAL A 6 -39.45 16.09 19.46
CA VAL A 6 -39.01 15.24 18.36
C VAL A 6 -38.32 14.00 18.96
N HIS A 7 -39.00 12.86 18.90
CA HIS A 7 -38.43 11.55 19.20
C HIS A 7 -37.48 11.18 18.07
N VAL A 8 -36.18 11.31 18.29
CA VAL A 8 -35.16 10.71 17.41
C VAL A 8 -35.06 9.24 17.80
N SER A 9 -35.60 8.36 16.99
CA SER A 9 -35.40 6.92 17.11
C SER A 9 -33.99 6.60 16.69
N ASN A 10 -33.10 6.29 17.67
CA ASN A 10 -31.80 5.68 17.43
C ASN A 10 -31.98 4.18 17.09
N SER A 11 -32.43 3.85 15.90
CA SER A 11 -32.23 2.53 15.32
C SER A 11 -30.95 2.58 14.50
N CYS A 12 -29.83 2.32 15.15
CA CYS A 12 -28.58 1.97 14.47
C CYS A 12 -28.71 0.50 14.02
N ASP A 13 -29.54 0.27 13.00
CA ASP A 13 -29.51 -0.99 12.26
C ASP A 13 -28.25 -0.99 11.42
N SER A 14 -27.14 -1.47 12.02
CA SER A 14 -25.96 -1.87 11.27
C SER A 14 -26.41 -2.91 10.25
N PRO A 15 -26.03 -2.80 8.97
CA PRO A 15 -26.31 -3.86 8.02
C PRO A 15 -25.63 -5.12 8.54
N ILE A 16 -26.42 -6.07 9.01
CA ILE A 16 -25.94 -7.40 9.38
C ILE A 16 -25.35 -7.96 8.09
N LEU A 17 -24.04 -8.19 8.08
CA LEU A 17 -23.36 -8.86 6.98
C LEU A 17 -24.13 -10.15 6.70
N SER A 18 -24.43 -10.44 5.45
CA SER A 18 -25.09 -11.69 5.08
C SER A 18 -24.22 -12.88 5.51
N SER A 19 -24.84 -14.04 5.79
CA SER A 19 -24.11 -15.28 6.12
C SER A 19 -23.01 -15.60 5.12
N ASP A 20 -23.19 -15.22 3.87
CA ASP A 20 -22.21 -15.41 2.78
C ASP A 20 -20.99 -14.49 2.92
N SER A 21 -21.17 -13.27 3.42
CA SER A 21 -20.05 -12.33 3.66
C SER A 21 -19.24 -12.72 4.90
N GLU A 22 -19.85 -13.26 5.94
CA GLU A 22 -19.14 -13.80 7.10
C GLU A 22 -18.33 -15.04 6.74
N ALA A 23 -18.91 -15.96 5.98
CA ALA A 23 -18.21 -17.15 5.49
C ALA A 23 -17.05 -16.79 4.57
N TRP A 24 -17.21 -15.78 3.73
CA TRP A 24 -16.15 -15.26 2.87
C TRP A 24 -15.00 -14.66 3.70
N ALA A 25 -15.31 -13.81 4.67
CA ALA A 25 -14.30 -13.19 5.54
C ALA A 25 -13.51 -14.24 6.33
N GLU A 26 -14.19 -15.26 6.87
CA GLU A 26 -13.55 -16.36 7.59
C GLU A 26 -12.64 -17.19 6.69
N ASN A 27 -13.04 -17.46 5.45
CA ASN A 27 -12.20 -18.17 4.48
C ASN A 27 -10.93 -17.37 4.15
N ILE A 28 -11.06 -16.06 3.91
CA ILE A 28 -9.88 -15.19 3.68
C ILE A 28 -8.98 -15.15 4.91
N ARG A 29 -9.55 -15.06 6.13
CA ARG A 29 -8.78 -15.03 7.37
C ARG A 29 -7.87 -16.25 7.51
N ARG A 30 -8.33 -17.45 7.12
CA ARG A 30 -7.56 -18.70 7.18
C ARG A 30 -6.32 -18.72 6.29
N GLU A 31 -6.30 -17.89 5.26
CA GLU A 31 -5.12 -17.73 4.40
C GLU A 31 -3.94 -17.06 5.13
N PHE A 32 -4.18 -16.39 6.27
CA PHE A 32 -3.20 -15.63 7.03
C PHE A 32 -2.82 -16.34 8.33
N PRO A 33 -1.75 -17.14 8.36
CA PRO A 33 -1.40 -17.96 9.54
C PRO A 33 -1.20 -17.16 10.82
N ILE A 34 -0.72 -15.91 10.70
CA ILE A 34 -0.50 -15.04 11.85
C ILE A 34 -1.79 -14.71 12.62
N LEU A 35 -2.94 -14.78 11.95
CA LEU A 35 -4.24 -14.49 12.55
C LEU A 35 -4.79 -15.69 13.32
N ASP A 36 -4.18 -16.87 13.17
CA ASP A 36 -4.53 -18.11 13.90
C ASP A 36 -3.79 -18.19 15.24
N GLN A 37 -3.95 -17.16 16.05
CA GLN A 37 -3.37 -17.10 17.39
C GLN A 37 -4.25 -16.31 18.35
N GLU A 38 -4.02 -16.50 19.63
CA GLU A 38 -4.67 -15.75 20.70
C GLU A 38 -3.71 -14.74 21.34
N VAL A 39 -4.24 -13.58 21.67
CA VAL A 39 -3.56 -12.56 22.46
C VAL A 39 -4.40 -12.25 23.69
N ARG A 40 -3.85 -12.48 24.88
CA ARG A 40 -4.54 -12.31 26.17
C ARG A 40 -5.82 -13.16 26.28
N GLY A 41 -5.79 -14.40 25.74
CA GLY A 41 -6.94 -15.32 25.77
C GLY A 41 -8.08 -14.98 24.84
N LYS A 42 -7.82 -14.15 23.81
CA LYS A 42 -8.81 -13.80 22.77
C LYS A 42 -8.18 -13.96 21.39
N PRO A 43 -8.96 -14.35 20.36
CA PRO A 43 -8.48 -14.40 18.98
C PRO A 43 -7.86 -13.05 18.58
N LEU A 44 -6.74 -13.11 17.87
CA LEU A 44 -6.05 -11.91 17.39
C LEU A 44 -6.96 -11.12 16.44
N VAL A 45 -7.15 -9.84 16.75
CA VAL A 45 -7.71 -8.83 15.85
C VAL A 45 -6.57 -7.89 15.46
N PHE A 46 -6.22 -7.84 14.16
CA PHE A 46 -5.16 -7.01 13.63
C PHE A 46 -5.75 -5.90 12.76
N LEU A 47 -5.61 -4.64 13.20
CA LEU A 47 -6.19 -3.46 12.55
C LEU A 47 -5.13 -2.47 12.04
N ASP A 48 -3.85 -2.87 12.05
CA ASP A 48 -2.72 -2.01 11.69
C ASP A 48 -2.12 -2.35 10.31
N SER A 49 -2.96 -2.75 9.35
CA SER A 49 -2.51 -3.08 7.99
C SER A 49 -1.94 -1.89 7.22
N ALA A 50 -2.29 -0.66 7.63
CA ALA A 50 -1.71 0.55 7.04
C ALA A 50 -0.21 0.68 7.33
N ALA A 51 0.24 0.27 8.51
CA ALA A 51 1.65 0.26 8.87
C ALA A 51 2.38 -0.95 8.26
N SER A 52 1.78 -2.14 8.31
CA SER A 52 2.36 -3.36 7.74
C SER A 52 1.29 -4.41 7.49
N SER A 53 1.09 -4.79 6.24
CA SER A 53 0.16 -5.86 5.86
C SER A 53 0.68 -7.22 6.25
N GLN A 54 -0.20 -8.07 6.76
CA GLN A 54 0.11 -9.48 7.01
C GLN A 54 0.25 -10.25 5.68
N ARG A 55 0.97 -11.37 5.72
CA ARG A 55 1.25 -12.17 4.53
C ARG A 55 0.41 -13.44 4.53
N PRO A 56 -0.30 -13.75 3.44
CA PRO A 56 -0.98 -15.03 3.30
C PRO A 56 0.02 -16.17 3.16
N ARG A 57 -0.44 -17.39 3.44
CA ARG A 57 0.36 -18.63 3.33
C ARG A 57 1.05 -18.73 1.97
N SER A 58 0.34 -18.47 0.90
CA SER A 58 0.87 -18.53 -0.48
C SER A 58 2.10 -17.65 -0.70
N VAL A 59 2.15 -16.47 -0.08
CA VAL A 59 3.30 -15.56 -0.17
C VAL A 59 4.47 -16.08 0.67
N ILE A 60 4.20 -16.57 1.88
CA ILE A 60 5.22 -17.14 2.77
C ILE A 60 5.88 -18.34 2.08
N ASP A 61 5.08 -19.26 1.56
CA ASP A 61 5.57 -20.46 0.90
C ASP A 61 6.34 -20.15 -0.40
N ALA A 62 5.90 -19.17 -1.17
CA ALA A 62 6.62 -18.72 -2.38
C ALA A 62 8.01 -18.14 -2.07
N VAL A 63 8.12 -17.34 -0.99
CA VAL A 63 9.43 -16.80 -0.55
C VAL A 63 10.32 -17.93 -0.07
N THR A 64 9.81 -18.83 0.76
CA THR A 64 10.56 -19.99 1.27
C THR A 64 11.05 -20.86 0.11
N TRP A 65 10.15 -21.20 -0.83
CA TRP A 65 10.50 -22.00 -1.99
C TRP A 65 11.60 -21.36 -2.86
N TYR A 66 11.51 -20.04 -3.08
CA TYR A 66 12.51 -19.29 -3.82
C TYR A 66 13.89 -19.36 -3.15
N GLU A 67 13.97 -19.13 -1.84
CA GLU A 67 15.23 -19.19 -1.09
C GLU A 67 15.85 -20.59 -1.10
N GLU A 68 15.04 -21.64 -1.06
CA GLU A 68 15.49 -23.03 -1.04
C GLU A 68 15.91 -23.57 -2.43
N HIS A 69 15.38 -23.01 -3.55
CA HIS A 69 15.49 -23.65 -4.85
C HIS A 69 16.06 -22.77 -5.96
N ASP A 70 15.71 -21.47 -5.99
CA ASP A 70 15.98 -20.61 -7.16
C ASP A 70 16.72 -19.31 -6.83
N HIS A 71 17.13 -19.12 -5.57
CA HIS A 71 17.81 -17.89 -5.17
C HIS A 71 19.05 -17.64 -6.02
N ALA A 72 19.04 -16.59 -6.82
CA ALA A 72 20.14 -16.16 -7.67
C ALA A 72 20.05 -14.69 -8.05
N ASN A 73 21.15 -14.15 -8.58
CA ASN A 73 21.19 -12.77 -9.05
C ASN A 73 20.34 -12.61 -10.32
N VAL A 74 19.32 -11.73 -10.24
CA VAL A 74 18.41 -11.41 -11.34
C VAL A 74 19.16 -10.59 -12.41
N HIS A 75 18.93 -10.89 -13.70
CA HIS A 75 19.49 -10.22 -14.89
C HIS A 75 21.02 -10.29 -15.08
N ARG A 76 21.76 -10.96 -14.21
CA ARG A 76 23.24 -10.89 -14.23
C ARG A 76 23.93 -12.24 -14.46
N GLY A 77 23.24 -13.35 -14.29
CA GLY A 77 23.82 -14.67 -14.41
C GLY A 77 23.47 -15.34 -15.74
N VAL A 78 24.39 -16.19 -16.22
CA VAL A 78 24.21 -17.01 -17.43
C VAL A 78 23.88 -18.47 -17.10
N HIS A 79 23.55 -18.76 -15.84
CA HIS A 79 23.24 -20.09 -15.36
C HIS A 79 21.74 -20.25 -15.06
N THR A 80 21.29 -21.51 -14.97
CA THR A 80 19.86 -21.87 -14.86
C THR A 80 19.14 -21.16 -13.72
N LEU A 81 19.72 -21.06 -12.52
CA LEU A 81 19.06 -20.41 -11.38
C LEU A 81 18.83 -18.91 -11.64
N SER A 82 19.83 -18.22 -12.23
CA SER A 82 19.67 -16.81 -12.59
C SER A 82 18.59 -16.60 -13.65
N GLN A 83 18.46 -17.52 -14.61
CA GLN A 83 17.39 -17.46 -15.60
C GLN A 83 16.01 -17.61 -14.92
N ARG A 84 15.84 -18.64 -14.06
CA ARG A 84 14.59 -18.86 -13.33
C ARG A 84 14.22 -17.66 -12.44
N ALA A 85 15.19 -17.12 -11.70
CA ALA A 85 14.98 -15.93 -10.87
C ALA A 85 14.56 -14.71 -11.71
N THR A 86 15.19 -14.53 -12.89
CA THR A 86 14.84 -13.45 -13.82
C THR A 86 13.44 -13.64 -14.38
N ASP A 87 13.08 -14.82 -14.83
CA ASP A 87 11.76 -15.13 -15.39
C ASP A 87 10.66 -14.92 -14.33
N ALA A 88 10.91 -15.34 -13.07
CA ALA A 88 9.96 -15.12 -11.97
C ALA A 88 9.79 -13.64 -11.65
N PHE A 89 10.89 -12.87 -11.61
CA PHE A 89 10.87 -11.43 -11.34
C PHE A 89 10.14 -10.64 -12.44
N GLU A 90 10.46 -10.91 -13.72
CA GLU A 90 9.79 -10.24 -14.84
C GLU A 90 8.34 -10.70 -15.00
N GLY A 91 8.03 -11.97 -14.72
CA GLY A 91 6.67 -12.46 -14.65
C GLY A 91 5.83 -11.76 -13.58
N ALA A 92 6.41 -11.46 -12.41
CA ALA A 92 5.75 -10.66 -11.38
C ALA A 92 5.51 -9.21 -11.85
N ARG A 93 6.50 -8.60 -12.54
CA ARG A 93 6.38 -7.26 -13.12
C ARG A 93 5.23 -7.19 -14.13
N GLU A 94 5.13 -8.16 -15.00
CA GLU A 94 4.05 -8.23 -15.98
C GLU A 94 2.67 -8.40 -15.33
N LYS A 95 2.55 -9.19 -14.27
CA LYS A 95 1.30 -9.31 -13.49
C LYS A 95 0.89 -7.98 -12.86
N VAL A 96 1.85 -7.25 -12.27
CA VAL A 96 1.58 -5.91 -11.70
C VAL A 96 1.19 -4.94 -12.80
N ARG A 97 1.89 -4.95 -13.93
CA ARG A 97 1.53 -4.14 -15.11
C ARG A 97 0.07 -4.35 -15.51
N GLY A 98 -0.34 -5.60 -15.68
CA GLY A 98 -1.72 -5.93 -16.04
C GLY A 98 -2.73 -5.52 -14.96
N PHE A 99 -2.39 -5.71 -13.68
CA PHE A 99 -3.28 -5.38 -12.56
C PHE A 99 -3.58 -3.88 -12.44
N ILE A 100 -2.58 -3.01 -12.64
CA ILE A 100 -2.77 -1.55 -12.59
C ILE A 100 -3.07 -0.92 -13.97
N ASN A 101 -3.22 -1.75 -15.00
CA ASN A 101 -3.48 -1.31 -16.38
C ASN A 101 -2.41 -0.35 -16.94
N ALA A 102 -1.14 -0.59 -16.63
CA ALA A 102 -0.03 0.15 -17.24
C ALA A 102 0.22 -0.32 -18.68
N GLU A 103 0.70 0.57 -19.54
CA GLU A 103 0.95 0.26 -20.95
C GLU A 103 2.17 -0.64 -21.14
N SER A 104 3.20 -0.43 -20.34
CA SER A 104 4.49 -1.11 -20.46
C SER A 104 5.03 -1.57 -19.09
N THR A 105 5.78 -2.67 -19.09
CA THR A 105 6.54 -3.11 -17.91
C THR A 105 7.61 -2.11 -17.48
N SER A 106 8.06 -1.22 -18.36
CA SER A 106 8.99 -0.14 -18.02
C SER A 106 8.39 0.93 -17.09
N GLU A 107 7.05 0.97 -16.95
CA GLU A 107 6.36 1.83 -15.99
C GLU A 107 6.32 1.23 -14.58
N ILE A 108 6.72 -0.03 -14.42
CA ILE A 108 6.69 -0.73 -13.14
C ILE A 108 8.08 -0.72 -12.51
N ILE A 109 8.21 -0.03 -11.40
CA ILE A 109 9.45 0.05 -10.62
C ILE A 109 9.17 -0.53 -9.23
N PHE A 110 9.82 -1.65 -8.90
CA PHE A 110 9.74 -2.23 -7.56
C PHE A 110 10.63 -1.43 -6.60
N VAL A 111 10.06 -1.04 -5.48
CA VAL A 111 10.71 -0.30 -4.40
C VAL A 111 10.44 -1.00 -3.06
N ARG A 112 11.23 -0.69 -2.04
CA ARG A 112 11.10 -1.30 -0.71
C ARG A 112 9.86 -0.84 0.07
N GLY A 113 9.22 0.23 -0.36
CA GLY A 113 8.02 0.77 0.26
C GLY A 113 7.69 2.17 -0.23
N THR A 114 6.57 2.72 0.24
CA THR A 114 6.04 4.03 -0.16
C THR A 114 7.04 5.16 0.05
N THR A 115 7.78 5.16 1.16
CA THR A 115 8.80 6.18 1.44
C THR A 115 9.87 6.23 0.35
N GLU A 116 10.38 5.08 -0.09
CA GLU A 116 11.35 5.03 -1.19
C GLU A 116 10.71 5.48 -2.51
N GLY A 117 9.49 5.05 -2.80
CA GLY A 117 8.77 5.43 -4.02
C GLY A 117 8.58 6.94 -4.14
N ILE A 118 8.12 7.60 -3.07
CA ILE A 118 7.94 9.06 -3.06
C ILE A 118 9.27 9.79 -3.20
N ASN A 119 10.30 9.37 -2.47
CA ASN A 119 11.64 9.96 -2.60
C ASN A 119 12.23 9.77 -4.01
N LEU A 120 12.00 8.61 -4.64
CA LEU A 120 12.41 8.35 -6.01
C LEU A 120 11.73 9.33 -6.98
N VAL A 121 10.42 9.52 -6.87
CA VAL A 121 9.68 10.48 -7.72
C VAL A 121 10.17 11.91 -7.47
N ALA A 122 10.32 12.32 -6.21
CA ALA A 122 10.79 13.67 -5.88
C ALA A 122 12.21 13.94 -6.40
N SER A 123 13.13 12.96 -6.26
CA SER A 123 14.53 13.12 -6.66
C SER A 123 14.79 12.92 -8.16
N SER A 124 13.89 12.28 -8.89
CA SER A 124 14.02 12.06 -10.34
C SER A 124 13.09 12.97 -11.14
N PHE A 125 11.79 12.64 -11.18
CA PHE A 125 10.79 13.42 -11.90
C PHE A 125 10.70 14.86 -11.36
N GLY A 126 10.58 15.02 -10.04
CA GLY A 126 10.45 16.32 -9.40
C GLY A 126 11.65 17.20 -9.68
N GLN A 127 12.86 16.68 -9.55
CA GLN A 127 14.07 17.46 -9.82
C GLN A 127 14.21 17.85 -11.30
N LYS A 128 13.67 17.05 -12.22
CA LYS A 128 13.78 17.31 -13.65
C LYS A 128 12.72 18.27 -14.18
N PHE A 129 11.51 18.20 -13.64
CA PHE A 129 10.34 18.87 -14.24
C PHE A 129 9.73 19.97 -13.37
N ILE A 130 10.07 20.06 -12.09
CA ILE A 130 9.54 21.07 -11.18
C ILE A 130 10.58 22.15 -10.96
N GLY A 131 10.24 23.38 -11.30
CA GLY A 131 11.11 24.55 -11.24
C GLY A 131 10.56 25.69 -10.39
N GLU A 132 11.19 26.86 -10.49
CA GLU A 132 10.82 28.05 -9.74
C GLU A 132 9.39 28.51 -10.05
N GLY A 133 8.57 28.65 -9.00
CA GLY A 133 7.17 29.07 -9.12
C GLY A 133 6.16 27.95 -9.38
N ASP A 134 6.61 26.74 -9.70
CA ASP A 134 5.71 25.59 -9.81
C ASP A 134 5.11 25.24 -8.44
N GLU A 135 3.93 24.63 -8.44
CA GLU A 135 3.22 24.27 -7.21
C GLU A 135 3.09 22.76 -7.05
N ILE A 136 3.41 22.28 -5.85
CA ILE A 136 3.12 20.90 -5.42
C ILE A 136 2.00 20.96 -4.39
N ILE A 137 0.97 20.15 -4.58
CA ILE A 137 -0.18 20.10 -3.68
C ILE A 137 -0.15 18.79 -2.88
N ILE A 138 -0.26 18.92 -1.55
CA ILE A 138 -0.45 17.79 -0.62
C ILE A 138 -1.66 18.05 0.26
N SER A 139 -2.19 17.00 0.91
CA SER A 139 -3.22 17.19 1.94
C SER A 139 -2.60 17.41 3.32
N HIS A 140 -3.38 17.98 4.25
CA HIS A 140 -2.95 18.14 5.66
C HIS A 140 -2.88 16.79 6.39
N MET A 141 -3.47 15.73 5.83
CA MET A 141 -3.55 14.39 6.41
C MET A 141 -2.39 13.48 6.03
N GLU A 142 -1.40 13.97 5.29
CA GLU A 142 -0.32 13.15 4.78
C GLU A 142 0.59 12.60 5.88
N HIS A 143 1.07 11.38 5.67
CA HIS A 143 2.19 10.85 6.43
C HIS A 143 3.48 11.64 6.10
N HIS A 144 4.39 11.78 7.05
CA HIS A 144 5.67 12.50 6.86
C HIS A 144 6.46 12.07 5.62
N ALA A 145 6.38 10.79 5.25
CA ALA A 145 7.00 10.27 4.03
C ALA A 145 6.49 10.93 2.74
N ASN A 146 5.27 11.50 2.77
CA ASN A 146 4.64 12.24 1.66
C ASN A 146 4.56 13.76 1.93
N ILE A 147 5.31 14.26 2.87
CA ILE A 147 5.46 15.71 3.14
C ILE A 147 6.91 16.13 2.91
N VAL A 148 7.83 15.53 3.66
CA VAL A 148 9.24 15.96 3.74
C VAL A 148 9.96 15.95 2.39
N PRO A 149 9.83 14.92 1.52
CA PRO A 149 10.48 14.92 0.21
C PRO A 149 10.05 16.10 -0.67
N TRP A 150 8.77 16.48 -0.60
CA TRP A 150 8.23 17.61 -1.36
C TRP A 150 8.67 18.96 -0.79
N GLN A 151 8.76 19.10 0.53
CA GLN A 151 9.34 20.29 1.16
C GLN A 151 10.79 20.50 0.70
N MET A 152 11.61 19.45 0.78
CA MET A 152 13.01 19.51 0.35
C MET A 152 13.16 19.83 -1.14
N LEU A 153 12.26 19.30 -1.98
CA LEU A 153 12.25 19.61 -3.42
C LEU A 153 11.87 21.07 -3.67
N CYS A 154 10.81 21.56 -3.03
CA CYS A 154 10.37 22.94 -3.16
C CYS A 154 11.44 23.93 -2.70
N GLU A 155 12.10 23.69 -1.58
CA GLU A 155 13.21 24.53 -1.10
C GLU A 155 14.37 24.58 -2.11
N ARG A 156 14.75 23.43 -2.66
CA ARG A 156 15.84 23.32 -3.64
C ARG A 156 15.54 24.00 -4.96
N ASN A 157 14.33 23.81 -5.46
CA ASN A 157 13.94 24.24 -6.81
C ASN A 157 13.16 25.56 -6.79
N LYS A 158 12.98 26.19 -5.61
CA LYS A 158 12.17 27.41 -5.41
C LYS A 158 10.71 27.25 -5.87
N ALA A 159 10.18 26.03 -5.76
CA ALA A 159 8.78 25.71 -6.00
C ALA A 159 7.96 25.99 -4.73
N VAL A 160 6.65 25.97 -4.84
CA VAL A 160 5.72 26.30 -3.75
C VAL A 160 4.99 25.04 -3.30
N LEU A 161 5.06 24.73 -1.99
CA LEU A 161 4.24 23.66 -1.42
C LEU A 161 2.89 24.23 -0.98
N ARG A 162 1.81 23.67 -1.52
CA ARG A 162 0.42 24.01 -1.15
C ARG A 162 -0.17 22.86 -0.32
N VAL A 163 -0.84 23.22 0.77
CA VAL A 163 -1.47 22.23 1.65
C VAL A 163 -2.98 22.41 1.60
N ILE A 164 -3.70 21.37 1.19
CA ILE A 164 -5.16 21.34 1.27
C ILE A 164 -5.53 21.20 2.74
N PRO A 165 -6.31 22.16 3.31
CA PRO A 165 -6.71 22.08 4.70
C PRO A 165 -7.71 20.93 4.94
N MET A 166 -7.67 20.37 6.13
CA MET A 166 -8.63 19.40 6.62
C MET A 166 -9.76 20.10 7.38
N ASP A 167 -11.01 19.74 7.13
CA ASP A 167 -12.15 20.16 7.94
C ASP A 167 -12.41 19.18 9.11
N GLU A 168 -13.47 19.42 9.90
CA GLU A 168 -13.84 18.57 11.04
C GLU A 168 -14.28 17.14 10.65
N ARG A 169 -14.49 16.88 9.37
CA ARG A 169 -14.92 15.57 8.84
C ARG A 169 -13.76 14.78 8.20
N GLY A 170 -12.62 15.39 8.02
CA GLY A 170 -11.43 14.79 7.40
C GLY A 170 -11.34 14.98 5.88
#